data_dde00d58e5bffb6984c75512c04d5d90
#
_entry.id   dde00d58e5bffb6984c75512c04d5d90
#
_cell.length_a   1.000
_cell.length_b   1.000
_cell.length_c   1.000
_cell.angle_alpha   90.00
_cell.angle_beta   90.00
_cell.angle_gamma   90.00
#
_symmetry.space_group_name_H-M   'P 1'
#
loop_
_entity.id
_entity.type
_entity.pdbx_description
1 polymer ?
#
loop_
_entity_poly.entity_id
_entity_poly.type
_entity_poly.pdbx_seq_one_letter_code
_entity_poly.pdbx_strand_id
1 'polypeptide(L)'
;MIGVELRKLFRRPRTWVTIAVLNALPVLVAVLLQLTDLAPRPGEGPPFLSAVLTNGALFPLAALAIVLPLFLPIAVAVVAGDAVAGEAQAGTLRYLLVRPSGRTRLLVAKLVALMAFVLVTVLVVAGVGYVVGTTLFDTQPVGGGTSVSGTSLSQQELAGRSLMAIGYVTVSMLGVAAFGLFFSTLTDSPLAAALGALAVLVTSSLLFTLDAASPIAPYLPTRYWLAFVDLFRDPILWRDVVRGLALQGLYVGVLLAAAWANFTTKDVTS
;
A
#
# COMPACT_ATOMS: atom_id res chain seq x y z
N MET A 1 -15.99 -8.77 -17.61
CA MET A 1 -16.20 -8.05 -16.35
C MET A 1 -14.92 -7.40 -15.84
N ILE A 2 -13.81 -8.13 -15.67
CA ILE A 2 -12.54 -7.55 -15.17
C ILE A 2 -12.13 -6.30 -15.96
N GLY A 3 -12.08 -6.37 -17.31
CA GLY A 3 -11.70 -5.21 -18.14
C GLY A 3 -12.64 -4.00 -17.99
N VAL A 4 -13.91 -4.22 -17.67
CA VAL A 4 -14.88 -3.13 -17.41
C VAL A 4 -14.57 -2.46 -16.07
N GLU A 5 -14.30 -3.24 -15.00
CA GLU A 5 -13.95 -2.70 -13.69
C GLU A 5 -12.61 -1.94 -13.73
N LEU A 6 -11.60 -2.49 -14.41
CA LEU A 6 -10.31 -1.79 -14.63
C LEU A 6 -10.51 -0.47 -15.38
N ARG A 7 -11.27 -0.49 -16.47
CA ARG A 7 -11.57 0.72 -17.26
C ARG A 7 -12.34 1.75 -16.45
N LYS A 8 -13.32 1.30 -15.63
CA LYS A 8 -14.09 2.16 -14.74
C LYS A 8 -13.19 2.83 -13.70
N LEU A 9 -12.27 2.07 -13.10
CA LEU A 9 -11.34 2.55 -12.07
C LEU A 9 -10.38 3.60 -12.65
N PHE A 10 -9.67 3.27 -13.73
CA PHE A 10 -8.63 4.14 -14.30
C PHE A 10 -9.14 5.29 -15.18
N ARG A 11 -10.41 5.28 -15.59
CA ARG A 11 -11.05 6.42 -16.26
C ARG A 11 -11.60 7.47 -15.28
N ARG A 12 -11.73 7.16 -14.01
CA ARG A 12 -12.22 8.10 -13.00
C ARG A 12 -11.12 9.11 -12.64
N PRO A 13 -11.35 10.43 -12.78
CA PRO A 13 -10.34 11.44 -12.45
C PRO A 13 -9.91 11.37 -10.97
N ARG A 14 -10.83 11.00 -10.08
CA ARG A 14 -10.53 10.83 -8.65
C ARG A 14 -9.39 9.83 -8.38
N THR A 15 -9.27 8.76 -9.17
CA THR A 15 -8.20 7.77 -9.05
C THR A 15 -6.83 8.42 -9.27
N TRP A 16 -6.71 9.22 -10.32
CA TRP A 16 -5.46 9.93 -10.65
C TRP A 16 -5.17 11.07 -9.69
N VAL A 17 -6.20 11.78 -9.21
CA VAL A 17 -6.04 12.80 -8.16
C VAL A 17 -5.51 12.16 -6.87
N THR A 18 -6.04 11.01 -6.47
CA THR A 18 -5.53 10.27 -5.30
C THR A 18 -4.06 9.89 -5.46
N ILE A 19 -3.68 9.35 -6.62
CA ILE A 19 -2.29 8.99 -6.92
C ILE A 19 -1.39 10.25 -6.94
N ALA A 20 -1.84 11.35 -7.52
CA ALA A 20 -1.10 12.60 -7.56
C ALA A 20 -0.86 13.19 -6.15
N VAL A 21 -1.90 13.22 -5.31
CA VAL A 21 -1.80 13.69 -3.92
C VAL A 21 -0.85 12.82 -3.10
N LEU A 22 -0.88 11.49 -3.29
CA LEU A 22 0.08 10.58 -2.65
C LEU A 22 1.53 10.91 -3.01
N ASN A 23 1.79 11.28 -4.26
CA ASN A 23 3.13 11.62 -4.73
C ASN A 23 3.57 13.02 -4.30
N ALA A 24 2.63 13.92 -4.03
CA ALA A 24 2.95 15.29 -3.61
C ALA A 24 3.78 15.33 -2.32
N LEU A 25 3.49 14.44 -1.36
CA LEU A 25 4.20 14.41 -0.09
C LEU A 25 5.68 14.03 -0.22
N PRO A 26 6.06 12.89 -0.85
CA PRO A 26 7.48 12.57 -1.06
C PRO A 26 8.20 13.63 -1.87
N VAL A 27 7.57 14.18 -2.90
CA VAL A 27 8.15 15.27 -3.71
C VAL A 27 8.39 16.51 -2.86
N LEU A 28 7.43 16.90 -2.02
CA LEU A 28 7.59 18.02 -1.08
C LEU A 28 8.77 17.77 -0.13
N VAL A 29 8.88 16.55 0.42
CA VAL A 29 10.00 16.18 1.31
C VAL A 29 11.33 16.27 0.57
N ALA A 30 11.41 15.79 -0.68
CA ALA A 30 12.63 15.88 -1.48
C ALA A 30 13.04 17.34 -1.73
N VAL A 31 12.10 18.20 -2.10
CA VAL A 31 12.34 19.62 -2.33
C VAL A 31 12.79 20.31 -1.03
N LEU A 32 12.16 20.01 0.10
CA LEU A 32 12.57 20.56 1.38
C LEU A 32 13.99 20.14 1.77
N LEU A 33 14.35 18.85 1.58
CA LEU A 33 15.71 18.37 1.83
C LEU A 33 16.75 19.07 0.96
N GLN A 34 16.39 19.40 -0.29
CA GLN A 34 17.28 20.11 -1.21
C GLN A 34 17.44 21.60 -0.87
N LEU A 35 16.37 22.24 -0.35
CA LEU A 35 16.36 23.67 -0.06
C LEU A 35 16.87 24.03 1.34
N THR A 36 16.76 23.07 2.26
CA THR A 36 17.15 23.28 3.65
C THR A 36 18.34 22.39 3.94
N ASP A 37 19.50 22.81 4.22
CA ASP A 37 20.66 21.97 4.60
C ASP A 37 20.41 21.11 5.86
N LEU A 38 19.13 20.84 6.17
CA LEU A 38 18.67 20.02 7.30
C LEU A 38 18.72 18.54 6.92
N ALA A 39 19.94 17.98 6.89
CA ALA A 39 20.13 16.56 6.73
C ALA A 39 19.55 15.80 7.95
N PRO A 40 18.59 14.89 7.79
CA PRO A 40 18.15 14.03 8.87
C PRO A 40 19.32 13.19 9.36
N ARG A 41 19.47 13.07 10.68
CA ARG A 41 20.51 12.22 11.26
C ARG A 41 20.25 10.76 10.93
N PRO A 42 21.28 9.92 10.75
CA PRO A 42 21.10 8.48 10.58
C PRO A 42 20.25 7.91 11.71
N GLY A 43 19.15 7.22 11.34
CA GLY A 43 18.20 6.65 12.30
C GLY A 43 17.06 7.57 12.73
N GLU A 44 17.06 8.84 12.33
CA GLU A 44 15.93 9.77 12.55
C GLU A 44 15.05 9.84 11.29
N GLY A 45 13.73 9.78 11.47
CA GLY A 45 12.75 9.88 10.40
C GLY A 45 12.50 8.58 9.62
N PRO A 46 11.85 8.68 8.45
CA PRO A 46 11.54 7.53 7.60
C PRO A 46 12.81 6.78 7.14
N PRO A 47 12.75 5.44 7.01
CA PRO A 47 13.85 4.64 6.47
C PRO A 47 14.35 5.18 5.12
N PHE A 48 15.63 5.06 4.87
CA PHE A 48 16.38 5.52 3.69
C PHE A 48 16.51 7.03 3.51
N LEU A 49 15.80 7.88 4.28
CA LEU A 49 15.78 9.31 4.04
C LEU A 49 17.18 9.95 4.16
N SER A 50 18.00 9.55 5.14
CA SER A 50 19.38 10.01 5.28
C SER A 50 20.29 9.47 4.18
N ALA A 51 20.05 8.25 3.70
CA ALA A 51 20.84 7.61 2.66
C ALA A 51 20.61 8.24 1.26
N VAL A 52 19.46 8.88 1.04
CA VAL A 52 19.16 9.58 -0.23
C VAL A 52 20.14 10.72 -0.50
N LEU A 53 20.60 11.40 0.54
CA LEU A 53 21.55 12.51 0.39
C LEU A 53 22.90 12.08 -0.20
N THR A 54 23.26 10.79 -0.02
CA THR A 54 24.49 10.21 -0.60
C THR A 54 24.20 9.48 -1.91
N ASN A 55 22.98 9.01 -2.11
CA ASN A 55 22.58 8.30 -3.34
C ASN A 55 21.08 8.49 -3.62
N GLY A 56 20.76 9.39 -4.55
CA GLY A 56 19.40 9.68 -4.98
C GLY A 56 18.63 8.47 -5.55
N ALA A 57 19.32 7.43 -6.01
CA ALA A 57 18.69 6.18 -6.48
C ALA A 57 17.95 5.42 -5.36
N LEU A 58 18.18 5.75 -4.09
CA LEU A 58 17.44 5.18 -2.94
C LEU A 58 16.12 5.92 -2.63
N PHE A 59 15.88 7.06 -3.29
CA PHE A 59 14.68 7.87 -3.00
C PHE A 59 13.34 7.13 -3.26
N PRO A 60 13.20 6.20 -4.22
CA PRO A 60 11.99 5.38 -4.34
C PRO A 60 11.62 4.66 -3.04
N LEU A 61 12.61 4.16 -2.32
CA LEU A 61 12.43 3.43 -1.06
C LEU A 61 12.04 4.38 0.08
N ALA A 62 12.67 5.55 0.14
CA ALA A 62 12.30 6.61 1.07
C ALA A 62 10.88 7.12 0.79
N ALA A 63 10.50 7.33 -0.48
CA ALA A 63 9.17 7.73 -0.87
C ALA A 63 8.12 6.71 -0.43
N LEU A 64 8.37 5.41 -0.65
CA LEU A 64 7.49 4.35 -0.16
C LEU A 64 7.42 4.34 1.38
N ALA A 65 8.55 4.50 2.08
CA ALA A 65 8.58 4.55 3.54
C ALA A 65 7.82 5.76 4.12
N ILE A 66 7.79 6.88 3.40
CA ILE A 66 7.04 8.10 3.79
C ILE A 66 5.52 7.88 3.65
N VAL A 67 5.06 7.29 2.54
CA VAL A 67 3.62 7.17 2.28
C VAL A 67 2.99 5.94 2.92
N LEU A 68 3.75 4.90 3.17
CA LEU A 68 3.27 3.58 3.60
C LEU A 68 2.59 3.58 4.98
N PRO A 69 3.06 4.32 6.01
CA PRO A 69 2.45 4.24 7.33
C PRO A 69 1.03 4.83 7.40
N LEU A 70 0.69 5.80 6.54
CA LEU A 70 -0.57 6.53 6.64
C LEU A 70 -1.26 6.76 5.28
N PHE A 71 -0.60 7.42 4.35
CA PHE A 71 -1.24 7.95 3.14
C PHE A 71 -1.64 6.86 2.14
N LEU A 72 -0.79 5.88 1.93
CA LEU A 72 -1.06 4.78 1.01
C LEU A 72 -2.21 3.88 1.51
N PRO A 73 -2.26 3.47 2.79
CA PRO A 73 -3.43 2.77 3.34
C PRO A 73 -4.73 3.56 3.25
N ILE A 74 -4.71 4.88 3.49
CA ILE A 74 -5.90 5.73 3.34
C ILE A 74 -6.41 5.67 1.90
N ALA A 75 -5.53 5.87 0.92
CA ALA A 75 -5.91 5.83 -0.49
C ALA A 75 -6.49 4.47 -0.90
N VAL A 76 -5.87 3.38 -0.47
CA VAL A 76 -6.34 2.01 -0.75
C VAL A 76 -7.68 1.75 -0.06
N ALA A 77 -7.84 2.13 1.21
CA ALA A 77 -9.09 1.94 1.96
C ALA A 77 -10.27 2.71 1.33
N VAL A 78 -10.03 3.95 0.87
CA VAL A 78 -11.05 4.76 0.19
C VAL A 78 -11.50 4.12 -1.12
N VAL A 79 -10.56 3.66 -1.96
CA VAL A 79 -10.89 3.03 -3.25
C VAL A 79 -11.54 1.67 -3.03
N ALA A 80 -11.09 0.88 -2.05
CA ALA A 80 -11.66 -0.42 -1.73
C ALA A 80 -13.05 -0.28 -1.07
N GLY A 81 -13.24 0.72 -0.21
CA GLY A 81 -14.53 1.04 0.40
C GLY A 81 -15.61 1.41 -0.64
N ASP A 82 -15.23 2.08 -1.72
CA ASP A 82 -16.13 2.42 -2.83
C ASP A 82 -16.50 1.22 -3.73
N ALA A 83 -15.78 0.12 -3.65
CA ALA A 83 -15.88 -0.95 -4.64
C ALA A 83 -17.26 -1.60 -4.74
N VAL A 84 -17.93 -1.88 -3.61
CA VAL A 84 -19.29 -2.44 -3.55
C VAL A 84 -20.27 -1.39 -3.04
N ALA A 85 -19.96 -0.73 -1.92
CA ALA A 85 -20.81 0.27 -1.30
C ALA A 85 -21.11 1.47 -2.22
N GLY A 86 -20.16 1.87 -3.09
CA GLY A 86 -20.39 2.92 -4.08
C GLY A 86 -21.45 2.56 -5.13
N GLU A 87 -21.55 1.29 -5.50
CA GLU A 87 -22.59 0.81 -6.41
C GLU A 87 -23.93 0.63 -5.71
N ALA A 88 -23.90 0.24 -4.43
CA ALA A 88 -25.08 0.18 -3.60
C ALA A 88 -25.69 1.58 -3.41
N GLN A 89 -24.87 2.55 -3.01
CA GLN A 89 -25.28 3.95 -2.84
C GLN A 89 -25.82 4.57 -4.13
N ALA A 90 -25.24 4.24 -5.28
CA ALA A 90 -25.68 4.73 -6.59
C ALA A 90 -26.93 3.98 -7.11
N GLY A 91 -27.46 2.98 -6.40
CA GLY A 91 -28.58 2.14 -6.83
C GLY A 91 -28.27 1.23 -8.03
N THR A 92 -27.01 1.17 -8.46
CA THR A 92 -26.59 0.40 -9.64
C THR A 92 -26.30 -1.07 -9.33
N LEU A 93 -26.09 -1.42 -8.06
CA LEU A 93 -25.80 -2.78 -7.63
C LEU A 93 -26.92 -3.75 -8.03
N ARG A 94 -28.18 -3.33 -7.96
CA ARG A 94 -29.36 -4.11 -8.38
C ARG A 94 -29.27 -4.57 -9.84
N TYR A 95 -28.89 -3.66 -10.75
CA TYR A 95 -28.77 -3.97 -12.18
C TYR A 95 -27.63 -4.93 -12.50
N LEU A 96 -26.57 -4.91 -11.69
CA LEU A 96 -25.44 -5.82 -11.85
C LEU A 96 -25.77 -7.24 -11.38
N LEU A 97 -26.62 -7.37 -10.36
CA LEU A 97 -27.01 -8.65 -9.78
C LEU A 97 -28.13 -9.38 -10.56
N VAL A 98 -28.95 -8.65 -11.32
CA VAL A 98 -29.99 -9.23 -12.20
C VAL A 98 -29.36 -9.88 -13.45
N ARG A 99 -28.15 -9.49 -13.84
CA ARG A 99 -27.46 -10.15 -14.96
C ARG A 99 -27.00 -11.55 -14.56
N PRO A 100 -26.98 -12.54 -15.52
CA PRO A 100 -26.59 -13.92 -15.24
C PRO A 100 -25.10 -14.10 -14.91
N SER A 101 -24.37 -13.00 -14.64
CA SER A 101 -23.01 -13.05 -14.13
C SER A 101 -23.03 -13.22 -12.61
N GLY A 102 -22.66 -14.41 -12.13
CA GLY A 102 -22.70 -14.75 -10.71
C GLY A 102 -22.01 -13.71 -9.79
N ARG A 103 -22.54 -13.54 -8.59
CA ARG A 103 -22.04 -12.62 -7.55
C ARG A 103 -20.55 -12.79 -7.27
N THR A 104 -20.06 -14.03 -7.26
CA THR A 104 -18.63 -14.36 -7.10
C THR A 104 -17.77 -13.75 -8.22
N ARG A 105 -18.21 -13.82 -9.47
CA ARG A 105 -17.48 -13.28 -10.62
C ARG A 105 -17.36 -11.74 -10.56
N LEU A 106 -18.39 -11.07 -10.03
CA LEU A 106 -18.36 -9.64 -9.81
C LEU A 106 -17.36 -9.28 -8.72
N LEU A 107 -17.40 -9.97 -7.57
CA LEU A 107 -16.46 -9.74 -6.46
C LEU A 107 -15.00 -9.96 -6.88
N VAL A 108 -14.72 -11.03 -7.63
CA VAL A 108 -13.39 -11.30 -8.18
C VAL A 108 -12.95 -10.19 -9.14
N ALA A 109 -13.85 -9.68 -9.99
CA ALA A 109 -13.51 -8.58 -10.90
C ALA A 109 -13.14 -7.29 -10.14
N LYS A 110 -13.84 -6.99 -9.04
CA LYS A 110 -13.53 -5.87 -8.15
C LYS A 110 -12.21 -6.06 -7.43
N LEU A 111 -11.95 -7.27 -6.92
CA LEU A 111 -10.67 -7.60 -6.29
C LEU A 111 -9.50 -7.40 -7.26
N VAL A 112 -9.61 -7.91 -8.49
CA VAL A 112 -8.56 -7.74 -9.52
C VAL A 112 -8.36 -6.26 -9.85
N ALA A 113 -9.43 -5.47 -9.91
CA ALA A 113 -9.32 -4.03 -10.12
C ALA A 113 -8.60 -3.32 -8.95
N LEU A 114 -8.89 -3.72 -7.70
CA LEU A 114 -8.18 -3.20 -6.52
C LEU A 114 -6.71 -3.62 -6.50
N MET A 115 -6.40 -4.86 -6.84
CA MET A 115 -5.00 -5.33 -6.98
C MET A 115 -4.25 -4.49 -8.01
N ALA A 116 -4.86 -4.24 -9.17
CA ALA A 116 -4.27 -3.39 -10.20
C ALA A 116 -4.08 -1.94 -9.72
N PHE A 117 -5.05 -1.38 -8.98
CA PHE A 117 -4.92 -0.05 -8.38
C PHE A 117 -3.73 0.02 -7.42
N VAL A 118 -3.62 -0.93 -6.50
CA VAL A 118 -2.52 -1.00 -5.53
C VAL A 118 -1.18 -1.08 -6.26
N LEU A 119 -1.04 -2.00 -7.21
CA LEU A 119 0.19 -2.18 -7.98
C LEU A 119 0.58 -0.91 -8.74
N VAL A 120 -0.36 -0.32 -9.48
CA VAL A 120 -0.10 0.92 -10.24
C VAL A 120 0.28 2.06 -9.31
N THR A 121 -0.40 2.21 -8.16
CA THR A 121 -0.10 3.26 -7.19
C THR A 121 1.31 3.10 -6.62
N VAL A 122 1.71 1.90 -6.20
CA VAL A 122 3.05 1.61 -5.67
C VAL A 122 4.12 1.85 -6.74
N LEU A 123 3.88 1.40 -7.98
CA LEU A 123 4.80 1.63 -9.10
C LEU A 123 4.94 3.12 -9.44
N VAL A 124 3.85 3.89 -9.40
CA VAL A 124 3.92 5.34 -9.65
C VAL A 124 4.67 6.05 -8.54
N VAL A 125 4.45 5.70 -7.27
CA VAL A 125 5.21 6.27 -6.15
C VAL A 125 6.71 5.95 -6.28
N ALA A 126 7.04 4.70 -6.58
CA ALA A 126 8.44 4.30 -6.79
C ALA A 126 9.06 4.98 -8.02
N GLY A 127 8.32 5.08 -9.14
CA GLY A 127 8.78 5.70 -10.38
C GLY A 127 8.99 7.22 -10.24
N VAL A 128 8.01 7.93 -9.66
CA VAL A 128 8.16 9.37 -9.36
C VAL A 128 9.31 9.57 -8.37
N GLY A 129 9.42 8.71 -7.34
CA GLY A 129 10.53 8.72 -6.41
C GLY A 129 11.87 8.56 -7.13
N TYR A 130 11.98 7.64 -8.09
CA TYR A 130 13.22 7.45 -8.86
C TYR A 130 13.57 8.71 -9.67
N VAL A 131 12.62 9.28 -10.40
CA VAL A 131 12.84 10.51 -11.18
C VAL A 131 13.27 11.66 -10.27
N VAL A 132 12.53 11.91 -9.19
CA VAL A 132 12.82 12.99 -8.23
C VAL A 132 14.17 12.76 -7.55
N GLY A 133 14.47 11.54 -7.13
CA GLY A 133 15.72 11.18 -6.48
C GLY A 133 16.94 11.42 -7.37
N THR A 134 16.87 10.99 -8.63
CA THR A 134 17.98 11.14 -9.59
C THR A 134 18.12 12.56 -10.16
N THR A 135 17.10 13.40 -10.08
CA THR A 135 17.15 14.79 -10.56
C THR A 135 17.56 15.79 -9.47
N LEU A 136 17.20 15.54 -8.21
CA LEU A 136 17.47 16.46 -7.11
C LEU A 136 18.71 16.08 -6.28
N PHE A 137 19.09 14.82 -6.25
CA PHE A 137 20.22 14.35 -5.45
C PHE A 137 21.29 13.72 -6.33
N ASP A 138 22.55 13.81 -5.88
CA ASP A 138 23.66 13.21 -6.60
C ASP A 138 23.50 11.68 -6.69
N THR A 139 23.65 11.17 -7.90
CA THR A 139 23.74 9.73 -8.13
C THR A 139 25.22 9.38 -8.27
N GLN A 140 25.77 8.68 -7.31
CA GLN A 140 27.14 8.17 -7.40
C GLN A 140 27.22 7.12 -8.53
N PRO A 141 28.03 7.35 -9.60
CA PRO A 141 28.02 6.48 -10.77
C PRO A 141 28.68 5.12 -10.55
N VAL A 142 29.47 4.98 -9.49
CA VAL A 142 30.31 3.80 -9.30
C VAL A 142 30.36 3.39 -7.83
N GLY A 143 29.64 2.37 -7.53
CA GLY A 143 29.57 1.75 -6.22
C GLY A 143 28.13 1.82 -5.71
N GLY A 144 27.45 0.69 -5.76
CA GLY A 144 26.08 0.56 -5.34
C GLY A 144 25.80 1.25 -4.00
N GLY A 145 24.52 1.53 -3.75
CA GLY A 145 24.12 2.14 -2.48
C GLY A 145 24.66 1.34 -1.30
N THR A 146 24.96 2.03 -0.21
CA THR A 146 25.29 1.33 1.04
C THR A 146 24.03 0.64 1.57
N SER A 147 24.14 -0.63 1.93
CA SER A 147 23.10 -1.36 2.65
C SER A 147 22.81 -0.66 3.98
N VAL A 148 21.66 -0.97 4.59
CA VAL A 148 21.34 -0.51 5.96
C VAL A 148 22.42 -0.97 6.97
N SER A 149 23.18 -2.04 6.63
CA SER A 149 24.29 -2.58 7.42
C SER A 149 25.65 -1.94 7.10
N GLY A 150 25.70 -0.97 6.17
CA GLY A 150 26.93 -0.25 5.79
C GLY A 150 27.79 -0.95 4.73
N THR A 151 27.38 -2.10 4.18
CA THR A 151 28.07 -2.79 3.08
C THR A 151 27.68 -2.18 1.73
N SER A 152 28.60 -2.18 0.75
CA SER A 152 28.29 -1.72 -0.60
C SER A 152 27.47 -2.77 -1.36
N LEU A 153 26.32 -2.37 -1.90
CA LEU A 153 25.50 -3.20 -2.79
C LEU A 153 25.82 -2.84 -4.24
N SER A 154 25.92 -3.83 -5.11
CA SER A 154 26.00 -3.60 -6.55
C SER A 154 24.68 -3.00 -7.09
N GLN A 155 24.73 -2.32 -8.25
CA GLN A 155 23.53 -1.78 -8.90
C GLN A 155 22.47 -2.86 -9.18
N GLN A 156 22.91 -4.04 -9.56
CA GLN A 156 22.01 -5.18 -9.84
C GLN A 156 21.33 -5.68 -8.55
N GLU A 157 22.07 -5.79 -7.45
CA GLU A 157 21.52 -6.15 -6.15
C GLU A 157 20.53 -5.10 -5.65
N LEU A 158 20.88 -3.81 -5.78
CA LEU A 158 20.00 -2.72 -5.41
C LEU A 158 18.68 -2.75 -6.19
N ALA A 159 18.75 -2.95 -7.52
CA ALA A 159 17.57 -3.06 -8.37
C ALA A 159 16.72 -4.29 -7.99
N GLY A 160 17.33 -5.45 -7.77
CA GLY A 160 16.63 -6.67 -7.37
C GLY A 160 15.94 -6.51 -6.01
N ARG A 161 16.63 -5.93 -5.01
CA ARG A 161 16.08 -5.67 -3.67
C ARG A 161 14.96 -4.62 -3.72
N SER A 162 15.07 -3.61 -4.58
CA SER A 162 14.02 -2.60 -4.81
C SER A 162 12.75 -3.22 -5.42
N LEU A 163 12.89 -4.12 -6.38
CA LEU A 163 11.75 -4.87 -6.94
C LEU A 163 11.09 -5.76 -5.89
N MET A 164 11.86 -6.44 -5.04
CA MET A 164 11.31 -7.21 -3.93
C MET A 164 10.57 -6.31 -2.92
N ALA A 165 11.10 -5.12 -2.61
CA ALA A 165 10.44 -4.15 -1.75
C ALA A 165 9.13 -3.64 -2.33
N ILE A 166 9.07 -3.32 -3.63
CA ILE A 166 7.84 -2.94 -4.35
C ILE A 166 6.81 -4.07 -4.27
N GLY A 167 7.23 -5.31 -4.52
CA GLY A 167 6.38 -6.50 -4.37
C GLY A 167 5.85 -6.66 -2.94
N TYR A 168 6.71 -6.52 -1.95
CA TYR A 168 6.35 -6.59 -0.55
C TYR A 168 5.31 -5.54 -0.14
N VAL A 169 5.54 -4.27 -0.50
CA VAL A 169 4.61 -3.16 -0.24
C VAL A 169 3.27 -3.42 -0.94
N THR A 170 3.30 -3.92 -2.18
CA THR A 170 2.07 -4.27 -2.91
C THR A 170 1.26 -5.33 -2.17
N VAL A 171 1.90 -6.42 -1.71
CA VAL A 171 1.22 -7.47 -0.93
C VAL A 171 0.69 -6.92 0.40
N SER A 172 1.47 -6.08 1.09
CA SER A 172 1.02 -5.43 2.33
C SER A 172 -0.24 -4.58 2.13
N MET A 173 -0.34 -3.88 1.02
CA MET A 173 -1.53 -3.07 0.70
C MET A 173 -2.73 -3.89 0.22
N LEU A 174 -2.53 -5.13 -0.25
CA LEU A 174 -3.64 -6.05 -0.51
C LEU A 174 -4.40 -6.42 0.78
N GLY A 175 -3.71 -6.49 1.93
CA GLY A 175 -4.37 -6.61 3.23
C GLY A 175 -5.32 -5.46 3.51
N VAL A 176 -4.88 -4.23 3.27
CA VAL A 176 -5.72 -3.03 3.41
C VAL A 176 -6.91 -3.05 2.43
N ALA A 177 -6.66 -3.43 1.18
CA ALA A 177 -7.72 -3.58 0.17
C ALA A 177 -8.76 -4.63 0.58
N ALA A 178 -8.34 -5.73 1.21
CA ALA A 178 -9.23 -6.76 1.73
C ALA A 178 -10.10 -6.24 2.89
N PHE A 179 -9.55 -5.47 3.83
CA PHE A 179 -10.34 -4.77 4.86
C PHE A 179 -11.37 -3.84 4.23
N GLY A 180 -10.94 -2.94 3.33
CA GLY A 180 -11.84 -2.01 2.66
C GLY A 180 -12.95 -2.70 1.87
N LEU A 181 -12.63 -3.77 1.14
CA LEU A 181 -13.60 -4.55 0.38
C LEU A 181 -14.58 -5.29 1.30
N PHE A 182 -14.10 -5.88 2.40
CA PHE A 182 -14.95 -6.53 3.39
C PHE A 182 -15.96 -5.54 3.97
N PHE A 183 -15.50 -4.39 4.51
CA PHE A 183 -16.41 -3.37 5.03
C PHE A 183 -17.34 -2.82 3.95
N SER A 184 -16.89 -2.72 2.69
CA SER A 184 -17.71 -2.31 1.56
C SER A 184 -18.88 -3.27 1.27
N THR A 185 -18.77 -4.55 1.67
CA THR A 185 -19.91 -5.49 1.57
C THR A 185 -20.91 -5.36 2.72
N LEU A 186 -20.48 -4.80 3.87
CA LEU A 186 -21.32 -4.66 5.07
C LEU A 186 -22.22 -3.42 5.07
N THR A 187 -21.84 -2.37 4.35
CA THR A 187 -22.55 -1.08 4.34
C THR A 187 -22.81 -0.61 2.91
N ASP A 188 -23.79 0.28 2.77
CA ASP A 188 -24.09 0.94 1.49
C ASP A 188 -23.45 2.34 1.39
N SER A 189 -22.67 2.74 2.40
CA SER A 189 -21.91 3.99 2.42
C SER A 189 -20.42 3.75 2.17
N PRO A 190 -19.86 4.22 1.04
CA PRO A 190 -18.42 4.13 0.76
C PRO A 190 -17.55 4.74 1.85
N LEU A 191 -18.01 5.87 2.41
CA LEU A 191 -17.30 6.56 3.48
C LEU A 191 -17.27 5.71 4.76
N ALA A 192 -18.39 5.11 5.16
CA ALA A 192 -18.44 4.23 6.33
C ALA A 192 -17.55 3.00 6.15
N ALA A 193 -17.53 2.40 4.95
CA ALA A 193 -16.64 1.28 4.63
C ALA A 193 -15.16 1.67 4.75
N ALA A 194 -14.77 2.80 4.18
CA ALA A 194 -13.39 3.30 4.25
C ALA A 194 -12.99 3.62 5.70
N LEU A 195 -13.84 4.32 6.45
CA LEU A 195 -13.59 4.66 7.86
C LEU A 195 -13.51 3.40 8.74
N GLY A 196 -14.34 2.38 8.50
CA GLY A 196 -14.27 1.10 9.20
C GLY A 196 -12.92 0.41 8.99
N ALA A 197 -12.44 0.35 7.75
CA ALA A 197 -11.13 -0.20 7.44
C ALA A 197 -10.00 0.61 8.12
N LEU A 198 -10.05 1.94 8.01
CA LEU A 198 -9.06 2.82 8.64
C LEU A 198 -9.08 2.73 10.17
N ALA A 199 -10.24 2.61 10.79
CA ALA A 199 -10.35 2.45 12.24
C ALA A 199 -9.59 1.21 12.73
N VAL A 200 -9.71 0.07 12.02
CA VAL A 200 -8.93 -1.15 12.34
C VAL A 200 -7.44 -0.90 12.19
N LEU A 201 -6.99 -0.24 11.11
CA LEU A 201 -5.58 0.01 10.85
C LEU A 201 -4.98 1.00 11.84
N VAL A 202 -5.70 2.09 12.16
CA VAL A 202 -5.28 3.07 13.18
C VAL A 202 -5.20 2.43 14.55
N THR A 203 -6.22 1.64 14.94
CA THR A 203 -6.20 0.88 16.19
C THR A 203 -5.02 -0.06 16.24
N SER A 204 -4.75 -0.79 15.16
CA SER A 204 -3.57 -1.67 15.03
C SER A 204 -2.26 -0.91 15.24
N SER A 205 -2.11 0.27 14.61
CA SER A 205 -0.91 1.09 14.73
C SER A 205 -0.75 1.65 16.15
N LEU A 206 -1.85 2.05 16.80
CA LEU A 206 -1.82 2.52 18.20
C LEU A 206 -1.48 1.37 19.16
N LEU A 207 -2.11 0.21 19.01
CA LEU A 207 -1.80 -0.97 19.86
C LEU A 207 -0.34 -1.37 19.73
N PHE A 208 0.25 -1.20 18.55
CA PHE A 208 1.67 -1.51 18.34
C PHE A 208 2.61 -0.64 19.19
N THR A 209 2.20 0.55 19.61
CA THR A 209 3.00 1.46 20.46
C THR A 209 2.83 1.21 21.95
N LEU A 210 1.89 0.33 22.35
CA LEU A 210 1.60 0.04 23.75
C LEU A 210 2.30 -1.23 24.22
N ASP A 211 3.08 -1.15 25.28
CA ASP A 211 3.76 -2.31 25.91
C ASP A 211 2.76 -3.38 26.36
N ALA A 212 1.59 -2.95 26.86
CA ALA A 212 0.51 -3.85 27.26
C ALA A 212 -0.03 -4.73 26.13
N ALA A 213 0.12 -4.30 24.87
CA ALA A 213 -0.30 -5.05 23.69
C ALA A 213 0.79 -5.96 23.10
N SER A 214 1.96 -6.06 23.76
CA SER A 214 3.09 -6.88 23.29
C SER A 214 2.73 -8.35 22.94
N PRO A 215 1.82 -9.05 23.64
CA PRO A 215 1.44 -10.42 23.28
C PRO A 215 0.70 -10.52 21.94
N ILE A 216 -0.06 -9.48 21.55
CA ILE A 216 -0.83 -9.45 20.31
C ILE A 216 -0.09 -8.71 19.17
N ALA A 217 0.98 -7.99 19.49
CA ALA A 217 1.76 -7.21 18.52
C ALA A 217 2.19 -8.00 17.27
N PRO A 218 2.62 -9.29 17.35
CA PRO A 218 3.00 -10.08 16.19
C PRO A 218 1.86 -10.34 15.20
N TYR A 219 0.60 -10.19 15.64
CA TYR A 219 -0.60 -10.47 14.85
C TYR A 219 -1.25 -9.20 14.29
N LEU A 220 -0.74 -8.03 14.65
CA LEU A 220 -1.31 -6.75 14.18
C LEU A 220 -1.06 -6.54 12.67
N PRO A 221 -2.09 -6.16 11.88
CA PRO A 221 -1.98 -6.03 10.42
C PRO A 221 -0.93 -5.01 9.97
N THR A 222 -0.64 -3.99 10.77
CA THR A 222 0.32 -2.93 10.44
C THR A 222 1.76 -3.23 10.87
N ARG A 223 1.96 -4.28 11.69
CA ARG A 223 3.23 -4.58 12.37
C ARG A 223 4.44 -4.66 11.45
N TYR A 224 4.29 -5.32 10.32
CA TYR A 224 5.42 -5.63 9.43
C TYR A 224 5.46 -4.77 8.16
N TRP A 225 4.70 -3.69 8.06
CA TRP A 225 4.65 -2.90 6.83
C TRP A 225 6.01 -2.37 6.39
N LEU A 226 6.85 -1.98 7.34
CA LEU A 226 8.20 -1.48 7.07
C LEU A 226 9.27 -2.59 7.01
N ALA A 227 8.90 -3.87 7.11
CA ALA A 227 9.87 -4.96 7.06
C ALA A 227 10.59 -5.10 5.69
N PHE A 228 10.11 -4.42 4.63
CA PHE A 228 10.87 -4.32 3.38
C PHE A 228 12.26 -3.69 3.55
N VAL A 229 12.47 -2.90 4.61
CA VAL A 229 13.78 -2.33 4.97
C VAL A 229 14.81 -3.44 5.24
N ASP A 230 14.38 -4.56 5.78
CA ASP A 230 15.24 -5.70 6.10
C ASP A 230 15.80 -6.41 4.84
N LEU A 231 15.18 -6.19 3.68
CA LEU A 231 15.72 -6.63 2.38
C LEU A 231 17.04 -5.91 2.00
N PHE A 232 17.28 -4.73 2.59
CA PHE A 232 18.47 -3.92 2.34
C PHE A 232 19.55 -4.09 3.41
N ARG A 233 19.41 -5.06 4.29
CA ARG A 233 20.46 -5.51 5.21
C ARG A 233 21.35 -6.54 4.51
N ASP A 234 22.58 -6.66 4.99
CA ASP A 234 23.50 -7.67 4.52
C ASP A 234 24.08 -8.43 5.73
N PRO A 235 23.73 -9.72 5.89
CA PRO A 235 22.80 -10.52 5.09
C PRO A 235 21.34 -10.08 5.23
N ILE A 236 20.50 -10.40 4.23
CA ILE A 236 19.05 -10.09 4.24
C ILE A 236 18.38 -10.77 5.45
N LEU A 237 17.61 -10.01 6.24
CA LEU A 237 16.85 -10.55 7.37
C LEU A 237 15.45 -10.98 6.92
N TRP A 238 15.32 -12.22 6.49
CA TRP A 238 14.06 -12.78 5.98
C TRP A 238 12.96 -12.94 7.02
N ARG A 239 13.30 -12.99 8.31
CA ARG A 239 12.36 -13.34 9.39
C ARG A 239 11.10 -12.49 9.38
N ASP A 240 11.24 -11.18 9.40
CA ASP A 240 10.10 -10.26 9.51
C ASP A 240 9.43 -10.02 8.15
N VAL A 241 10.19 -10.15 7.05
CA VAL A 241 9.64 -10.16 5.68
C VAL A 241 8.69 -11.34 5.48
N VAL A 242 9.12 -12.56 5.80
CA VAL A 242 8.28 -13.78 5.65
C VAL A 242 7.08 -13.74 6.60
N ARG A 243 7.26 -13.30 7.84
CA ARG A 243 6.15 -13.14 8.80
C ARG A 243 5.13 -12.13 8.31
N GLY A 244 5.60 -11.01 7.78
CA GLY A 244 4.74 -9.97 7.20
C GLY A 244 3.93 -10.51 6.03
N LEU A 245 4.55 -11.19 5.07
CA LEU A 245 3.85 -11.80 3.93
C LEU A 245 2.83 -12.85 4.37
N ALA A 246 3.19 -13.72 5.32
CA ALA A 246 2.29 -14.74 5.85
C ALA A 246 1.07 -14.10 6.56
N LEU A 247 1.31 -13.07 7.38
CA LEU A 247 0.26 -12.36 8.09
C LEU A 247 -0.69 -11.64 7.12
N GLN A 248 -0.16 -10.95 6.11
CA GLN A 248 -0.99 -10.30 5.09
C GLN A 248 -1.78 -11.32 4.27
N GLY A 249 -1.16 -12.45 3.91
CA GLY A 249 -1.85 -13.55 3.23
C GLY A 249 -3.02 -14.10 4.05
N LEU A 250 -2.84 -14.25 5.38
CA LEU A 250 -3.90 -14.67 6.28
C LEU A 250 -5.05 -13.66 6.30
N TYR A 251 -4.76 -12.36 6.47
CA TYR A 251 -5.79 -11.31 6.46
C TYR A 251 -6.53 -11.26 5.14
N VAL A 252 -5.82 -11.30 4.02
CA VAL A 252 -6.42 -11.34 2.68
C VAL A 252 -7.35 -12.53 2.55
N GLY A 253 -6.89 -13.73 2.92
CA GLY A 253 -7.69 -14.96 2.82
C GLY A 253 -8.96 -14.91 3.66
N VAL A 254 -8.84 -14.56 4.94
CA VAL A 254 -9.98 -14.52 5.88
C VAL A 254 -10.98 -13.43 5.48
N LEU A 255 -10.51 -12.22 5.20
CA LEU A 255 -11.40 -11.10 4.89
C LEU A 255 -12.09 -11.26 3.53
N LEU A 256 -11.41 -11.82 2.53
CA LEU A 256 -12.05 -12.10 1.25
C LEU A 256 -13.07 -13.23 1.35
N ALA A 257 -12.80 -14.26 2.15
CA ALA A 257 -13.80 -15.31 2.42
C ALA A 257 -15.03 -14.74 3.14
N ALA A 258 -14.82 -13.87 4.14
CA ALA A 258 -15.91 -13.18 4.84
C ALA A 258 -16.68 -12.22 3.91
N ALA A 259 -15.99 -11.44 3.08
CA ALA A 259 -16.62 -10.57 2.08
C ALA A 259 -17.42 -11.36 1.07
N TRP A 260 -16.91 -12.50 0.60
CA TRP A 260 -17.62 -13.38 -0.31
C TRP A 260 -18.87 -13.98 0.32
N ALA A 261 -18.77 -14.51 1.54
CA ALA A 261 -19.89 -15.07 2.27
C ALA A 261 -21.01 -14.02 2.46
N ASN A 262 -20.65 -12.82 2.93
CA ASN A 262 -21.60 -11.73 3.13
C ASN A 262 -22.23 -11.28 1.80
N PHE A 263 -21.43 -11.09 0.75
CA PHE A 263 -21.92 -10.62 -0.54
C PHE A 263 -22.83 -11.62 -1.26
N THR A 264 -22.58 -12.92 -1.08
CA THR A 264 -23.43 -13.98 -1.69
C THR A 264 -24.75 -14.17 -0.97
N THR A 265 -24.82 -13.86 0.33
CA THR A 265 -26.05 -14.00 1.15
C THR A 265 -26.87 -12.71 1.26
N LYS A 266 -26.27 -11.55 0.89
CA LYS A 266 -26.94 -10.25 1.00
C LYS A 266 -28.18 -10.18 0.09
N ASP A 267 -29.37 -10.00 0.68
CA ASP A 267 -30.59 -9.72 -0.07
C ASP A 267 -30.58 -8.27 -0.57
N VAL A 268 -30.82 -8.09 -1.86
CA VAL A 268 -30.82 -6.77 -2.54
C VAL A 268 -32.27 -6.37 -2.87
N THR A 269 -33.20 -6.59 -1.93
CA THR A 269 -34.64 -6.38 -2.12
C THR A 269 -35.13 -5.05 -1.55
N SER A 270 -34.30 -4.23 -0.96
CA SER A 270 -34.70 -2.91 -0.43
C SER A 270 -33.99 -1.76 -1.16
#